data_883afc4560709e1218dbc701b9b5371c
#
_entry.id   883afc4560709e1218dbc701b9b5371c
#
_cell.length_a   1.000
_cell.length_b   1.000
_cell.length_c   1.000
_cell.angle_alpha   90.00
_cell.angle_beta   90.00
_cell.angle_gamma   90.00
#
_symmetry.space_group_name_H-M   'P 1'
#
loop_
_entity.id
_entity.type
_entity.pdbx_description
1 polymer ?
#
loop_
_entity_poly.entity_id
_entity_poly.type
_entity_poly.pdbx_seq_one_letter_code
_entity_poly.pdbx_strand_id
1 'polypeptide(L)'
;TPLLITHNGRPELISPGAGGTYAYDPATGRLLWKVSTGNGFSVVPRPVFAHGLLFVNTDYDFPKLFAIRPGGEGDVTASHLAWQTGRGAPSTPSALVVGEEVYFVSDAGVATCANAKTGAVLWNERLGGGFSASPVFGDGRVYFQNEEGVGYVVKAGPHFELLAKNELGERTLASYAVADHALFIRTAENLLKIGK
;
A
#
# COMPACT_ATOMS: atom_id res chain seq x y z
N THR A 1 -1.48 2.15 -10.97
CA THR A 1 -0.09 2.22 -11.48
C THR A 1 0.44 0.80 -11.65
N PRO A 2 0.93 0.38 -12.84
CA PRO A 2 1.57 -0.91 -13.03
C PRO A 2 2.91 -1.02 -12.28
N LEU A 3 3.31 -2.26 -11.99
CA LEU A 3 4.58 -2.59 -11.34
C LEU A 3 5.32 -3.65 -12.16
N LEU A 4 6.57 -3.38 -12.51
CA LEU A 4 7.46 -4.39 -13.07
C LEU A 4 8.15 -5.15 -11.94
N ILE A 5 8.04 -6.48 -11.98
CA ILE A 5 8.74 -7.39 -11.05
C ILE A 5 9.60 -8.37 -11.85
N THR A 6 10.53 -9.02 -11.15
CA THR A 6 11.20 -10.21 -11.66
C THR A 6 10.84 -11.38 -10.74
N HIS A 7 10.17 -12.39 -11.32
CA HIS A 7 9.79 -13.60 -10.60
C HIS A 7 10.42 -14.82 -11.29
N ASN A 8 11.19 -15.61 -10.52
CA ASN A 8 11.93 -16.77 -11.04
C ASN A 8 12.74 -16.46 -12.33
N GLY A 9 13.41 -15.30 -12.35
CA GLY A 9 14.21 -14.85 -13.50
C GLY A 9 13.41 -14.31 -14.69
N ARG A 10 12.07 -14.31 -14.64
CA ARG A 10 11.19 -13.77 -15.68
C ARG A 10 10.66 -12.39 -15.28
N PRO A 11 10.77 -11.36 -16.13
CA PRO A 11 10.11 -10.09 -15.91
C PRO A 11 8.59 -10.22 -16.13
N GLU A 12 7.81 -9.63 -15.25
CA GLU A 12 6.34 -9.61 -15.29
C GLU A 12 5.85 -8.20 -15.00
N LEU A 13 5.02 -7.64 -15.89
CA LEU A 13 4.35 -6.37 -15.68
C LEU A 13 3.01 -6.61 -15.01
N ILE A 14 2.91 -6.21 -13.74
CA ILE A 14 1.71 -6.36 -12.92
C ILE A 14 0.82 -5.15 -13.13
N SER A 15 -0.42 -5.39 -13.55
CA SER A 15 -1.41 -4.35 -13.80
C SER A 15 -2.71 -4.67 -13.07
N PRO A 16 -2.93 -4.11 -11.88
CA PRO A 16 -4.24 -4.16 -11.23
C PRO A 16 -5.27 -3.34 -12.01
N GLY A 17 -6.47 -3.86 -12.12
CA GLY A 17 -7.58 -3.21 -12.81
C GLY A 17 -8.93 -3.69 -12.29
N ALA A 18 -10.00 -3.19 -12.90
CA ALA A 18 -11.34 -3.65 -12.60
C ALA A 18 -11.46 -5.16 -12.85
N GLY A 19 -11.97 -5.88 -11.86
CA GLY A 19 -12.19 -7.31 -11.94
C GLY A 19 -10.98 -8.19 -11.67
N GLY A 20 -9.74 -7.68 -11.65
CA GLY A 20 -8.57 -8.52 -11.42
C GLY A 20 -7.23 -7.85 -11.42
N THR A 21 -6.23 -8.62 -11.03
CA THR A 21 -4.81 -8.30 -11.20
C THR A 21 -4.26 -9.17 -12.33
N TYR A 22 -3.63 -8.53 -13.30
CA TYR A 22 -3.12 -9.13 -14.53
C TYR A 22 -1.62 -9.01 -14.58
N ALA A 23 -0.95 -10.06 -15.04
CA ALA A 23 0.48 -10.03 -15.33
C ALA A 23 0.72 -10.21 -16.82
N TYR A 24 1.56 -9.37 -17.38
CA TYR A 24 1.92 -9.37 -18.78
C TYR A 24 3.42 -9.57 -18.97
N ASP A 25 3.78 -10.21 -20.04
CA ASP A 25 5.15 -10.18 -20.56
C ASP A 25 5.45 -8.75 -21.07
N PRO A 26 6.40 -8.02 -20.45
CA PRO A 26 6.64 -6.62 -20.81
C PRO A 26 7.24 -6.45 -22.22
N ALA A 27 7.84 -7.50 -22.81
CA ALA A 27 8.43 -7.43 -24.14
C ALA A 27 7.39 -7.62 -25.24
N THR A 28 6.36 -8.43 -25.00
CA THR A 28 5.39 -8.83 -26.02
C THR A 28 3.97 -8.33 -25.77
N GLY A 29 3.67 -7.90 -24.54
CA GLY A 29 2.31 -7.55 -24.09
C GLY A 29 1.40 -8.78 -23.90
N ARG A 30 1.91 -10.00 -24.01
CA ARG A 30 1.13 -11.22 -23.84
C ARG A 30 0.70 -11.37 -22.37
N LEU A 31 -0.60 -11.65 -22.16
CA LEU A 31 -1.10 -12.01 -20.83
C LEU A 31 -0.45 -13.32 -20.37
N LEU A 32 0.16 -13.30 -19.20
CA LEU A 32 0.79 -14.46 -18.57
C LEU A 32 -0.19 -15.16 -17.62
N TRP A 33 -0.69 -14.43 -16.66
CA TRP A 33 -1.65 -14.93 -15.68
C TRP A 33 -2.56 -13.81 -15.17
N LYS A 34 -3.67 -14.20 -14.54
CA LYS A 34 -4.57 -13.29 -13.84
C LYS A 34 -5.07 -13.90 -12.54
N VAL A 35 -5.38 -13.03 -11.58
CA VAL A 35 -6.13 -13.33 -10.37
C VAL A 35 -7.36 -12.44 -10.35
N SER A 36 -8.56 -13.05 -10.24
CA SER A 36 -9.79 -12.30 -10.09
C SER A 36 -9.86 -11.72 -8.67
N THR A 37 -10.14 -10.42 -8.58
CA THR A 37 -10.28 -9.69 -7.31
C THR A 37 -11.71 -9.20 -7.05
N GLY A 38 -12.65 -9.67 -7.83
CA GLY A 38 -14.07 -9.27 -7.78
C GLY A 38 -14.41 -8.24 -8.86
N ASN A 39 -15.59 -7.64 -8.73
CA ASN A 39 -16.10 -6.68 -9.71
C ASN A 39 -15.81 -5.22 -9.33
N GLY A 40 -14.73 -4.99 -8.59
CA GLY A 40 -14.34 -3.67 -8.14
C GLY A 40 -13.99 -2.71 -9.29
N PHE A 41 -14.08 -1.42 -9.01
CA PHE A 41 -13.67 -0.35 -9.93
C PHE A 41 -12.73 0.61 -9.19
N SER A 42 -12.09 1.52 -9.94
CA SER A 42 -11.25 2.58 -9.37
C SER A 42 -10.08 2.05 -8.53
N VAL A 43 -9.24 1.19 -9.13
CA VAL A 43 -8.05 0.65 -8.48
C VAL A 43 -6.94 1.70 -8.50
N VAL A 44 -6.81 2.47 -7.42
CA VAL A 44 -5.89 3.60 -7.30
C VAL A 44 -4.51 3.18 -6.75
N PRO A 45 -4.42 2.36 -5.68
CA PRO A 45 -3.16 2.06 -5.04
C PRO A 45 -2.16 1.36 -5.96
N ARG A 46 -0.89 1.72 -5.79
CA ARG A 46 0.21 1.03 -6.48
C ARG A 46 0.41 -0.35 -5.84
N PRO A 47 0.56 -1.43 -6.63
CA PRO A 47 0.95 -2.71 -6.08
C PRO A 47 2.35 -2.66 -5.47
N VAL A 48 2.58 -3.49 -4.45
CA VAL A 48 3.88 -3.65 -3.79
C VAL A 48 4.31 -5.11 -3.92
N PHE A 49 5.58 -5.34 -4.19
CA PHE A 49 6.15 -6.70 -4.25
C PHE A 49 7.19 -6.88 -3.16
N ALA A 50 6.94 -7.81 -2.25
CA ALA A 50 7.85 -8.17 -1.16
C ALA A 50 7.58 -9.61 -0.71
N HIS A 51 8.57 -10.29 -0.17
CA HIS A 51 8.48 -11.68 0.35
C HIS A 51 7.90 -12.70 -0.65
N GLY A 52 8.10 -12.46 -1.96
CA GLY A 52 7.50 -13.30 -3.01
C GLY A 52 5.98 -13.14 -3.16
N LEU A 53 5.41 -12.08 -2.57
CA LEU A 53 3.98 -11.75 -2.64
C LEU A 53 3.77 -10.37 -3.27
N LEU A 54 2.71 -10.25 -4.04
CA LEU A 54 2.17 -8.98 -4.51
C LEU A 54 1.05 -8.54 -3.57
N PHE A 55 1.17 -7.34 -3.04
CA PHE A 55 0.14 -6.68 -2.25
C PHE A 55 -0.62 -5.74 -3.17
N VAL A 56 -1.90 -6.02 -3.35
CA VAL A 56 -2.77 -5.29 -4.29
C VAL A 56 -4.04 -4.87 -3.56
N ASN A 57 -4.32 -3.59 -3.58
CA ASN A 57 -5.60 -3.07 -3.13
C ASN A 57 -6.57 -3.00 -4.30
N THR A 58 -7.83 -3.26 -4.02
CA THR A 58 -8.88 -3.24 -5.05
C THR A 58 -10.11 -2.58 -4.51
N ASP A 59 -10.94 -2.08 -5.46
CA ASP A 59 -12.26 -1.57 -5.21
C ASP A 59 -12.30 -0.24 -4.43
N TYR A 60 -13.29 0.57 -4.76
CA TYR A 60 -13.58 1.82 -4.07
C TYR A 60 -14.65 1.62 -2.99
N ASP A 61 -15.73 0.90 -3.31
CA ASP A 61 -16.88 0.73 -2.40
C ASP A 61 -16.62 -0.32 -1.31
N PHE A 62 -15.95 -1.41 -1.68
CA PHE A 62 -15.65 -2.53 -0.77
C PHE A 62 -14.15 -2.90 -0.82
N PRO A 63 -13.27 -1.98 -0.35
CA PRO A 63 -11.84 -2.15 -0.51
C PRO A 63 -11.34 -3.41 0.17
N LYS A 64 -10.42 -4.10 -0.51
CA LYS A 64 -9.70 -5.26 -0.01
C LYS A 64 -8.22 -5.16 -0.33
N LEU A 65 -7.40 -5.63 0.57
CA LEU A 65 -5.99 -5.90 0.34
C LEU A 65 -5.82 -7.40 0.09
N PHE A 66 -5.24 -7.72 -1.06
CA PHE A 66 -4.90 -9.07 -1.48
C PHE A 66 -3.40 -9.28 -1.42
N ALA A 67 -2.97 -10.44 -0.94
CA ALA A 67 -1.60 -10.94 -1.11
C ALA A 67 -1.62 -12.09 -2.11
N ILE A 68 -0.95 -11.91 -3.24
CA ILE A 68 -0.99 -12.81 -4.39
C ILE A 68 0.41 -13.36 -4.65
N ARG A 69 0.53 -14.67 -4.84
CA ARG A 69 1.78 -15.29 -5.34
C ARG A 69 1.87 -15.01 -6.85
N PRO A 70 2.94 -14.38 -7.35
CA PRO A 70 3.12 -14.21 -8.78
C PRO A 70 3.42 -15.55 -9.50
N GLY A 71 3.33 -15.53 -10.83
CA GLY A 71 3.65 -16.68 -11.67
C GLY A 71 2.44 -17.51 -12.11
N GLY A 72 2.71 -18.66 -12.73
CA GLY A 72 1.68 -19.52 -13.33
C GLY A 72 1.28 -19.09 -14.75
N GLU A 73 0.16 -19.63 -15.24
CA GLU A 73 -0.42 -19.32 -16.55
C GLU A 73 -1.96 -19.29 -16.48
N GLY A 74 -2.57 -18.37 -17.23
CA GLY A 74 -4.02 -18.24 -17.32
C GLY A 74 -4.66 -17.74 -16.03
N ASP A 75 -5.81 -18.28 -15.66
CA ASP A 75 -6.50 -17.92 -14.43
C ASP A 75 -5.98 -18.73 -13.24
N VAL A 76 -5.23 -18.08 -12.37
CA VAL A 76 -4.60 -18.68 -11.19
C VAL A 76 -5.29 -18.30 -9.87
N THR A 77 -6.49 -17.76 -9.92
CA THR A 77 -7.22 -17.26 -8.76
C THR A 77 -7.29 -18.26 -7.61
N ALA A 78 -7.65 -19.50 -7.91
CA ALA A 78 -7.84 -20.54 -6.88
C ALA A 78 -6.55 -20.97 -6.17
N SER A 79 -5.38 -20.82 -6.82
CA SER A 79 -4.11 -21.35 -6.33
C SER A 79 -3.12 -20.28 -5.84
N HIS A 80 -3.23 -19.03 -6.33
CA HIS A 80 -2.23 -18.01 -6.09
C HIS A 80 -2.64 -16.94 -5.06
N LEU A 81 -3.90 -16.93 -4.62
CA LEU A 81 -4.30 -16.09 -3.50
C LEU A 81 -3.70 -16.65 -2.20
N ALA A 82 -2.77 -15.92 -1.58
CA ALA A 82 -2.19 -16.31 -0.31
C ALA A 82 -3.12 -15.96 0.86
N TRP A 83 -3.58 -14.72 0.91
CA TRP A 83 -4.55 -14.20 1.87
C TRP A 83 -5.20 -12.91 1.36
N GLN A 84 -6.30 -12.51 2.00
CA GLN A 84 -6.97 -11.24 1.76
C GLN A 84 -7.61 -10.70 3.04
N THR A 85 -7.79 -9.40 3.11
CA THR A 85 -8.54 -8.73 4.17
C THR A 85 -9.31 -7.54 3.62
N GLY A 86 -10.53 -7.33 4.10
CA GLY A 86 -11.30 -6.09 3.88
C GLY A 86 -11.23 -5.15 5.10
N ARG A 87 -10.77 -5.68 6.26
CA ARG A 87 -10.73 -4.90 7.48
C ARG A 87 -9.62 -3.85 7.42
N GLY A 88 -10.00 -2.57 7.41
CA GLY A 88 -9.06 -1.45 7.33
C GLY A 88 -8.35 -1.31 5.99
N ALA A 89 -8.77 -2.04 4.96
CA ALA A 89 -8.17 -1.93 3.64
C ALA A 89 -8.44 -0.55 3.02
N PRO A 90 -7.43 0.06 2.38
CA PRO A 90 -7.58 1.35 1.73
C PRO A 90 -8.15 1.24 0.31
N SER A 91 -8.89 2.28 -0.11
CA SER A 91 -9.25 2.51 -1.50
C SER A 91 -8.20 3.36 -2.23
N THR A 92 -7.62 4.33 -1.56
CA THR A 92 -6.71 5.33 -2.14
C THR A 92 -5.24 5.14 -1.73
N PRO A 93 -4.87 5.02 -0.43
CA PRO A 93 -3.48 4.80 -0.02
C PRO A 93 -2.92 3.44 -0.47
N SER A 94 -1.68 3.41 -0.93
CA SER A 94 -0.97 2.17 -1.19
C SER A 94 -0.47 1.53 0.11
N ALA A 95 -0.33 0.21 0.13
CA ALA A 95 0.31 -0.49 1.25
C ALA A 95 1.83 -0.24 1.26
N LEU A 96 2.44 -0.41 2.44
CA LEU A 96 3.88 -0.32 2.67
C LEU A 96 4.36 -1.60 3.36
N VAL A 97 5.40 -2.24 2.84
CA VAL A 97 6.02 -3.40 3.50
C VAL A 97 7.37 -2.99 4.09
N VAL A 98 7.56 -3.28 5.38
CA VAL A 98 8.82 -3.03 6.11
C VAL A 98 9.12 -4.25 6.98
N GLY A 99 10.29 -4.85 6.79
CA GLY A 99 10.63 -6.09 7.50
C GLY A 99 9.60 -7.19 7.21
N GLU A 100 9.05 -7.80 8.23
CA GLU A 100 8.03 -8.84 8.13
C GLU A 100 6.57 -8.30 8.16
N GLU A 101 6.40 -6.99 8.26
CA GLU A 101 5.11 -6.33 8.42
C GLU A 101 4.65 -5.63 7.13
N VAL A 102 3.34 -5.62 6.93
CA VAL A 102 2.65 -4.75 5.96
C VAL A 102 1.81 -3.73 6.71
N TYR A 103 1.99 -2.46 6.36
CA TYR A 103 1.28 -1.31 6.91
C TYR A 103 0.34 -0.75 5.87
N PHE A 104 -0.86 -0.41 6.28
CA PHE A 104 -1.85 0.27 5.44
C PHE A 104 -2.78 1.10 6.30
N VAL A 105 -3.41 2.09 5.71
CA VAL A 105 -4.38 2.96 6.38
C VAL A 105 -5.62 3.10 5.49
N SER A 106 -6.79 2.86 6.06
CA SER A 106 -8.05 3.08 5.33
C SER A 106 -8.28 4.57 5.07
N ASP A 107 -9.06 4.89 4.06
CA ASP A 107 -9.47 6.26 3.75
C ASP A 107 -10.19 6.94 4.92
N ALA A 108 -10.80 6.16 5.82
CA ALA A 108 -11.45 6.62 7.06
C ALA A 108 -10.51 6.71 8.28
N GLY A 109 -9.19 6.57 8.09
CA GLY A 109 -8.18 6.80 9.13
C GLY A 109 -7.97 5.67 10.13
N VAL A 110 -8.17 4.42 9.70
CA VAL A 110 -7.79 3.25 10.49
C VAL A 110 -6.47 2.70 9.96
N ALA A 111 -5.39 2.89 10.72
CA ALA A 111 -4.08 2.32 10.41
C ALA A 111 -4.00 0.87 10.90
N THR A 112 -3.43 0.02 10.10
CA THR A 112 -3.27 -1.41 10.37
C THR A 112 -1.85 -1.85 10.09
N CYS A 113 -1.31 -2.68 10.97
CA CYS A 113 -0.11 -3.47 10.74
C CYS A 113 -0.48 -4.95 10.78
N ALA A 114 -0.04 -5.70 9.80
CA ALA A 114 -0.26 -7.12 9.73
C ALA A 114 1.03 -7.86 9.34
N ASN A 115 1.13 -9.12 9.65
CA ASN A 115 2.22 -9.95 9.14
C ASN A 115 2.07 -10.10 7.61
N ALA A 116 3.10 -9.73 6.87
CA ALA A 116 3.06 -9.67 5.40
C ALA A 116 2.81 -11.05 4.76
N LYS A 117 3.31 -12.13 5.35
CA LYS A 117 3.20 -13.48 4.79
C LYS A 117 1.84 -14.14 5.07
N THR A 118 1.24 -13.84 6.24
CA THR A 118 0.04 -14.54 6.70
C THR A 118 -1.22 -13.68 6.71
N GLY A 119 -1.09 -12.34 6.68
CA GLY A 119 -2.19 -11.41 6.84
C GLY A 119 -2.71 -11.29 8.27
N ALA A 120 -2.07 -11.96 9.24
CA ALA A 120 -2.46 -11.86 10.65
C ALA A 120 -2.27 -10.43 11.15
N VAL A 121 -3.35 -9.80 11.61
CA VAL A 121 -3.31 -8.43 12.15
C VAL A 121 -2.55 -8.42 13.47
N LEU A 122 -1.52 -7.57 13.54
CA LEU A 122 -0.70 -7.36 14.72
C LEU A 122 -1.24 -6.21 15.58
N TRP A 123 -1.63 -5.12 14.92
CA TRP A 123 -2.35 -4.02 15.56
C TRP A 123 -3.25 -3.28 14.55
N ASN A 124 -4.24 -2.57 15.08
CA ASN A 124 -5.22 -1.81 14.31
C ASN A 124 -5.67 -0.61 15.14
N GLU A 125 -5.33 0.61 14.70
CA GLU A 125 -5.53 1.84 15.47
C GLU A 125 -6.20 2.94 14.66
N ARG A 126 -7.08 3.68 15.29
CA ARG A 126 -7.76 4.82 14.68
C ARG A 126 -6.92 6.09 14.87
N LEU A 127 -6.34 6.58 13.78
CA LEU A 127 -5.61 7.84 13.75
C LEU A 127 -6.55 9.05 13.61
N GLY A 128 -7.67 8.87 12.91
CA GLY A 128 -8.68 9.92 12.63
C GLY A 128 -8.37 10.75 11.40
N GLY A 129 -9.42 11.38 10.86
CA GLY A 129 -9.36 12.14 9.61
C GLY A 129 -9.47 11.28 8.35
N GLY A 130 -9.47 11.93 7.18
CA GLY A 130 -9.41 11.30 5.87
C GLY A 130 -7.97 10.99 5.45
N PHE A 131 -7.77 9.91 4.69
CA PHE A 131 -6.44 9.55 4.19
C PHE A 131 -6.46 9.28 2.70
N SER A 132 -5.63 10.01 1.94
CA SER A 132 -5.31 9.74 0.53
C SER A 132 -3.83 9.42 0.35
N ALA A 133 -2.98 9.91 1.25
CA ALA A 133 -1.54 9.71 1.22
C ALA A 133 -1.15 8.29 1.62
N SER A 134 -0.25 7.68 0.84
CA SER A 134 0.35 6.40 1.18
C SER A 134 1.36 6.57 2.34
N PRO A 135 1.45 5.62 3.27
CA PRO A 135 2.47 5.65 4.30
C PRO A 135 3.87 5.52 3.72
N VAL A 136 4.86 6.09 4.39
CA VAL A 136 6.27 5.96 4.03
C VAL A 136 7.10 5.49 5.24
N PHE A 137 8.25 4.88 4.97
CA PHE A 137 9.17 4.41 6.01
C PHE A 137 10.49 5.18 5.95
N GLY A 138 11.02 5.51 7.11
CA GLY A 138 12.34 6.08 7.27
C GLY A 138 12.81 6.01 8.73
N ASP A 139 14.07 5.70 8.94
CA ASP A 139 14.72 5.71 10.25
C ASP A 139 13.95 4.94 11.34
N GLY A 140 13.51 3.71 11.01
CA GLY A 140 12.77 2.84 11.93
C GLY A 140 11.33 3.29 12.24
N ARG A 141 10.79 4.22 11.47
CA ARG A 141 9.47 4.83 11.68
C ARG A 141 8.61 4.70 10.44
N VAL A 142 7.31 4.53 10.65
CA VAL A 142 6.27 4.64 9.62
C VAL A 142 5.54 5.97 9.81
N TYR A 143 5.45 6.73 8.73
CA TYR A 143 4.81 8.04 8.71
C TYR A 143 3.48 7.92 7.97
N PHE A 144 2.41 8.34 8.61
CA PHE A 144 1.07 8.45 8.04
C PHE A 144 0.67 9.92 7.98
N GLN A 145 0.02 10.35 6.91
CA GLN A 145 -0.43 11.74 6.72
C GLN A 145 -1.91 11.74 6.38
N ASN A 146 -2.71 12.44 7.19
CA ASN A 146 -4.11 12.64 6.86
C ASN A 146 -4.33 13.88 5.99
N GLU A 147 -5.54 14.03 5.45
CA GLU A 147 -5.89 15.12 4.53
C GLU A 147 -5.98 16.48 5.19
N GLU A 148 -6.21 16.53 6.51
CA GLU A 148 -6.24 17.74 7.31
C GLU A 148 -4.84 18.28 7.63
N GLY A 149 -3.79 17.58 7.20
CA GLY A 149 -2.40 17.97 7.42
C GLY A 149 -1.83 17.49 8.76
N VAL A 150 -2.43 16.46 9.35
CA VAL A 150 -1.90 15.86 10.58
C VAL A 150 -1.03 14.65 10.23
N GLY A 151 0.25 14.73 10.56
CA GLY A 151 1.23 13.66 10.41
C GLY A 151 1.35 12.83 11.69
N TYR A 152 1.29 11.51 11.54
CA TYR A 152 1.46 10.55 12.63
C TYR A 152 2.76 9.77 12.41
N VAL A 153 3.63 9.76 13.41
CA VAL A 153 4.90 9.03 13.40
C VAL A 153 4.76 7.84 14.32
N VAL A 154 4.81 6.65 13.76
CA VAL A 154 4.65 5.38 14.46
C VAL A 154 5.96 4.59 14.38
N LYS A 155 6.40 4.00 15.48
CA LYS A 155 7.53 3.08 15.46
C LYS A 155 7.20 1.85 14.61
N ALA A 156 8.10 1.50 13.69
CA ALA A 156 7.93 0.28 12.92
C ALA A 156 8.06 -0.95 13.82
N GLY A 157 7.17 -1.94 13.63
CA GLY A 157 7.19 -3.19 14.39
C GLY A 157 5.80 -3.73 14.73
N PRO A 158 5.78 -4.89 15.40
CA PRO A 158 4.54 -5.64 15.65
C PRO A 158 3.66 -5.05 16.76
N HIS A 159 4.12 -4.01 17.46
CA HIS A 159 3.37 -3.33 18.52
C HIS A 159 3.18 -1.86 18.16
N PHE A 160 1.96 -1.36 18.34
CA PHE A 160 1.67 0.05 18.08
C PHE A 160 2.33 0.94 19.13
N GLU A 161 3.14 1.89 18.67
CA GLU A 161 3.76 2.93 19.49
C GLU A 161 3.73 4.25 18.71
N LEU A 162 2.85 5.17 19.10
CA LEU A 162 2.78 6.51 18.53
C LEU A 162 3.92 7.36 19.11
N LEU A 163 4.87 7.73 18.28
CA LEU A 163 6.04 8.54 18.70
C LEU A 163 5.76 10.04 18.64
N ALA A 164 4.98 10.47 17.63
CA ALA A 164 4.63 11.88 17.49
C ALA A 164 3.36 12.06 16.66
N LYS A 165 2.67 13.17 16.93
CA LYS A 165 1.59 13.73 16.13
C LYS A 165 1.95 15.17 15.80
N ASN A 166 2.02 15.52 14.50
CA ASN A 166 2.48 16.82 14.03
C ASN A 166 1.41 17.44 13.13
N GLU A 167 1.14 18.73 13.32
CA GLU A 167 0.16 19.47 12.54
C GLU A 167 0.88 20.43 11.60
N LEU A 168 0.57 20.37 10.30
CA LEU A 168 1.14 21.23 9.28
C LEU A 168 0.38 22.56 9.14
N GLY A 169 -0.86 22.60 9.63
CA GLY A 169 -1.76 23.75 9.48
C GLY A 169 -2.36 23.93 8.08
N GLU A 170 -2.09 22.99 7.17
CA GLU A 170 -2.59 23.01 5.79
C GLU A 170 -3.02 21.62 5.35
N ARG A 171 -4.04 21.57 4.48
CA ARG A 171 -4.47 20.32 3.85
C ARG A 171 -3.37 19.75 2.94
N THR A 172 -3.33 18.43 2.88
CA THR A 172 -2.47 17.70 1.93
C THR A 172 -3.11 16.38 1.52
N LEU A 173 -2.99 16.04 0.23
CA LEU A 173 -3.39 14.75 -0.31
C LEU A 173 -2.18 13.92 -0.75
N ALA A 174 -1.00 14.54 -0.74
CA ALA A 174 0.22 13.95 -1.25
C ALA A 174 0.89 13.04 -0.24
N SER A 175 1.41 11.90 -0.71
CA SER A 175 2.35 11.10 0.07
C SER A 175 3.65 11.87 0.28
N TYR A 176 4.36 11.59 1.38
CA TYR A 176 5.70 12.12 1.61
C TYR A 176 6.68 11.63 0.54
N ALA A 177 7.62 12.48 0.15
CA ALA A 177 8.85 12.04 -0.50
C ALA A 177 9.99 12.04 0.53
N VAL A 178 10.84 11.02 0.49
CA VAL A 178 11.99 10.87 1.38
C VAL A 178 13.26 10.98 0.55
N ALA A 179 14.06 12.00 0.80
CA ALA A 179 15.35 12.22 0.15
C ALA A 179 16.26 13.06 1.04
N ASP A 180 17.58 12.92 0.89
CA ASP A 180 18.59 13.78 1.53
C ASP A 180 18.38 13.98 3.05
N HIS A 181 18.04 12.88 3.76
CA HIS A 181 17.73 12.89 5.20
C HIS A 181 16.58 13.82 5.58
N ALA A 182 15.65 14.07 4.67
CA ALA A 182 14.50 14.93 4.88
C ALA A 182 13.21 14.31 4.32
N LEU A 183 12.08 14.77 4.89
CA LEU A 183 10.75 14.57 4.33
C LEU A 183 10.39 15.81 3.50
N PHE A 184 9.92 15.57 2.28
CA PHE A 184 9.33 16.60 1.44
C PHE A 184 7.83 16.39 1.41
N ILE A 185 7.08 17.44 1.74
CA ILE A 185 5.63 17.38 1.92
C ILE A 185 5.00 18.46 1.04
N ARG A 186 4.15 18.05 0.09
CA ARG A 186 3.33 18.95 -0.70
C ARG A 186 2.01 19.18 0.03
N THR A 187 1.78 20.43 0.44
CA THR A 187 0.50 20.89 1.01
C THR A 187 -0.31 21.65 -0.04
N ALA A 188 -1.47 22.20 0.33
CA ALA A 188 -2.31 22.96 -0.58
C ALA A 188 -1.55 24.15 -1.22
N GLU A 189 -0.74 24.85 -0.44
CA GLU A 189 -0.07 26.08 -0.87
C GLU A 189 1.46 25.98 -0.91
N ASN A 190 2.06 25.05 -0.13
CA ASN A 190 3.49 24.98 0.07
C ASN A 190 4.13 23.64 -0.33
N LEU A 191 5.43 23.65 -0.56
CA LEU A 191 6.30 22.48 -0.54
C LEU A 191 7.26 22.63 0.64
N LEU A 192 7.08 21.79 1.63
CA LEU A 192 7.85 21.81 2.87
C LEU A 192 9.00 20.80 2.78
N LYS A 193 10.17 21.19 3.32
CA LYS A 193 11.29 20.27 3.59
C LYS A 193 11.48 20.21 5.10
N ILE A 194 11.35 19.02 5.68
CA ILE A 194 11.52 18.75 7.11
C ILE A 194 12.68 17.76 7.26
N GLY A 195 13.77 18.22 7.84
CA GLY A 195 14.99 17.45 8.05
C GLY A 195 16.05 18.30 8.74
N LYS A 196 17.18 17.67 9.05
CA LYS A 196 18.35 18.36 9.59
C LYS A 196 19.20 18.98 8.48
#